data_419555af341bb75cc4e9412f9a60a590
#
_entry.id   419555af341bb75cc4e9412f9a60a590
#
_cell.length_a   1.000
_cell.length_b   1.000
_cell.length_c   1.000
_cell.angle_alpha   90.00
_cell.angle_beta   90.00
_cell.angle_gamma   90.00
#
_symmetry.space_group_name_H-M   'P 1'
#
loop_
_entity.id
_entity.type
_entity.pdbx_description
1 polymer ?
#
loop_
_entity_poly.entity_id
_entity_poly.type
_entity_poly.pdbx_seq_one_letter_code
_entity_poly.pdbx_strand_id
1 'polypeptide(L)'
;MNSSIPLFKVFMSEEAIRSSSEVLNSGYITQGPVVDDFENLLTNYFDENNFTTTNSATSAIHLVIHMLKNYGIGDEKIKIETSEDHIITTPLTCTATNWPILLNDVNIRWVDVDEQNCNINLDDLETKLDKNTKALMLVHWGGYPIDLNRLKEIQDNFYKKHGFKFVIIEDCAHAFGSNLNGQKIGTFGNVSTFSFQAIKHLT
;
A
#
# COMPACT_ATOMS: atom_id res chain seq x y z
N MET A 1 8.08 -5.24 40.40
CA MET A 1 7.01 -4.83 39.45
C MET A 1 7.38 -5.38 38.10
N ASN A 2 6.63 -6.35 37.60
CA ASN A 2 6.84 -6.82 36.22
C ASN A 2 6.35 -5.73 35.26
N SER A 3 7.26 -4.92 34.73
CA SER A 3 6.93 -3.97 33.68
C SER A 3 6.75 -4.75 32.37
N SER A 4 5.51 -5.08 32.02
CA SER A 4 5.23 -5.61 30.68
C SER A 4 5.40 -4.46 29.66
N ILE A 5 6.16 -4.74 28.60
CA ILE A 5 6.26 -3.83 27.46
C ILE A 5 5.09 -4.17 26.53
N PRO A 6 4.13 -3.26 26.31
CA PRO A 6 3.02 -3.52 25.38
C PRO A 6 3.54 -3.58 23.95
N LEU A 7 2.86 -4.37 23.09
CA LEU A 7 3.18 -4.48 21.67
C LEU A 7 3.07 -3.13 20.95
N PHE A 8 2.11 -2.32 21.35
CA PHE A 8 1.91 -0.94 20.88
C PHE A 8 1.32 -0.07 21.97
N LYS A 9 1.47 1.22 21.83
CA LYS A 9 0.83 2.22 22.69
C LYS A 9 0.35 3.38 21.83
N VAL A 10 -0.96 3.60 21.85
CA VAL A 10 -1.56 4.76 21.19
C VAL A 10 -1.10 6.04 21.88
N PHE A 11 -0.67 7.00 21.10
CA PHE A 11 -0.32 8.34 21.57
C PHE A 11 -1.32 9.34 20.98
N MET A 12 -1.94 10.14 21.87
CA MET A 12 -2.78 11.27 21.48
C MET A 12 -2.24 12.52 22.17
N SER A 13 -1.89 13.51 21.36
CA SER A 13 -1.49 14.82 21.88
C SER A 13 -2.71 15.59 22.39
N GLU A 14 -2.48 16.55 23.30
CA GLU A 14 -3.56 17.46 23.73
C GLU A 14 -4.13 18.28 22.57
N GLU A 15 -3.29 18.56 21.57
CA GLU A 15 -3.71 19.26 20.36
C GLU A 15 -4.65 18.41 19.51
N ALA A 16 -4.37 17.12 19.35
CA ALA A 16 -5.26 16.20 18.63
C ALA A 16 -6.63 16.11 19.30
N ILE A 17 -6.65 16.06 20.65
CA ILE A 17 -7.91 16.05 21.43
C ILE A 17 -8.69 17.35 21.20
N ARG A 18 -8.01 18.50 21.25
CA ARG A 18 -8.63 19.81 21.01
C ARG A 18 -9.20 19.91 19.60
N SER A 19 -8.40 19.60 18.58
CA SER A 19 -8.81 19.67 17.17
C SER A 19 -9.98 18.74 16.88
N SER A 20 -9.98 17.52 17.43
CA SER A 20 -11.11 16.61 17.32
C SER A 20 -12.40 17.18 17.95
N SER A 21 -12.27 17.83 19.09
CA SER A 21 -13.41 18.50 19.75
C SER A 21 -13.94 19.66 18.91
N GLU A 22 -13.07 20.43 18.28
CA GLU A 22 -13.45 21.53 17.38
C GLU A 22 -14.22 20.99 16.15
N VAL A 23 -13.75 19.89 15.54
CA VAL A 23 -14.47 19.23 14.43
C VAL A 23 -15.86 18.77 14.84
N LEU A 24 -15.97 18.10 16.01
CA LEU A 24 -17.28 17.66 16.52
C LEU A 24 -18.23 18.83 16.76
N ASN A 25 -17.73 19.94 17.31
CA ASN A 25 -18.53 21.13 17.57
C ASN A 25 -18.93 21.88 16.26
N SER A 26 -18.14 21.77 15.20
CA SER A 26 -18.44 22.40 13.92
C SER A 26 -19.61 21.76 13.17
N GLY A 27 -19.90 20.49 13.47
CA GLY A 27 -20.89 19.68 12.75
C GLY A 27 -20.36 19.06 11.45
N TYR A 28 -19.18 19.41 10.97
CA TYR A 28 -18.53 18.77 9.81
C TYR A 28 -17.82 17.48 10.22
N ILE A 29 -18.60 16.46 10.57
CA ILE A 29 -18.09 15.18 11.12
C ILE A 29 -17.85 14.12 10.04
N THR A 30 -18.01 14.45 8.76
CA THR A 30 -17.71 13.61 7.61
C THR A 30 -16.57 14.24 6.77
N GLN A 31 -16.69 14.18 5.45
CA GLN A 31 -15.78 14.91 4.55
C GLN A 31 -15.92 16.42 4.80
N GLY A 32 -14.82 17.12 5.05
CA GLY A 32 -14.83 18.55 5.35
C GLY A 32 -13.43 19.17 5.34
N PRO A 33 -13.27 20.45 5.70
CA PRO A 33 -12.02 21.20 5.56
C PRO A 33 -10.80 20.53 6.21
N VAL A 34 -10.98 19.84 7.34
CA VAL A 34 -9.86 19.14 8.02
C VAL A 34 -9.38 17.94 7.21
N VAL A 35 -10.25 17.31 6.43
CA VAL A 35 -9.85 16.24 5.49
C VAL A 35 -9.05 16.83 4.35
N ASP A 36 -9.50 17.96 3.77
CA ASP A 36 -8.78 18.65 2.71
C ASP A 36 -7.39 19.10 3.18
N ASP A 37 -7.29 19.63 4.41
CA ASP A 37 -6.03 20.02 5.03
C ASP A 37 -5.10 18.82 5.21
N PHE A 38 -5.63 17.67 5.63
CA PHE A 38 -4.84 16.44 5.79
C PHE A 38 -4.32 15.93 4.44
N GLU A 39 -5.14 15.89 3.41
CA GLU A 39 -4.74 15.50 2.05
C GLU A 39 -3.68 16.45 1.49
N ASN A 40 -3.80 17.76 1.73
CA ASN A 40 -2.79 18.75 1.38
C ASN A 40 -1.45 18.55 2.13
N LEU A 41 -1.50 18.21 3.42
CA LEU A 41 -0.30 17.89 4.19
C LEU A 41 0.41 16.65 3.66
N LEU A 42 -0.33 15.62 3.25
CA LEU A 42 0.24 14.42 2.62
C LEU A 42 0.86 14.75 1.26
N THR A 43 0.17 15.54 0.43
CA THR A 43 0.68 16.06 -0.85
C THR A 43 2.03 16.77 -0.65
N ASN A 44 2.11 17.68 0.30
CA ASN A 44 3.35 18.41 0.59
C ASN A 44 4.44 17.49 1.17
N TYR A 45 4.06 16.53 2.02
CA TYR A 45 5.01 15.61 2.62
C TYR A 45 5.66 14.70 1.59
N PHE A 46 4.89 14.13 0.65
CA PHE A 46 5.39 13.21 -0.36
C PHE A 46 5.92 13.90 -1.61
N ASP A 47 5.64 15.21 -1.81
CA ASP A 47 5.86 15.93 -3.06
C ASP A 47 5.15 15.28 -4.25
N GLU A 48 3.94 14.77 -3.98
CA GLU A 48 3.10 14.03 -4.92
C GLU A 48 1.68 14.59 -4.88
N ASN A 49 1.04 14.67 -6.02
CA ASN A 49 -0.35 15.08 -6.11
C ASN A 49 -1.28 13.86 -6.03
N ASN A 50 -2.56 14.10 -5.68
CA ASN A 50 -3.64 13.10 -5.71
C ASN A 50 -3.67 12.14 -4.52
N PHE A 51 -3.63 12.68 -3.31
CA PHE A 51 -4.04 11.94 -2.13
C PHE A 51 -5.56 11.96 -1.98
N THR A 52 -6.13 10.83 -1.60
CA THR A 52 -7.56 10.70 -1.28
C THR A 52 -7.70 9.87 -0.03
N THR A 53 -8.45 10.38 0.94
CA THR A 53 -8.75 9.66 2.18
C THR A 53 -9.91 8.69 1.99
N THR A 54 -9.82 7.57 2.68
CA THR A 54 -10.87 6.57 2.78
C THR A 54 -11.09 6.18 4.24
N ASN A 55 -12.15 5.48 4.54
CA ASN A 55 -12.45 5.06 5.92
C ASN A 55 -11.48 4.00 6.49
N SER A 56 -10.66 3.39 5.64
CA SER A 56 -9.62 2.44 6.04
C SER A 56 -8.64 2.15 4.88
N ALA A 57 -7.41 1.74 5.20
CA ALA A 57 -6.47 1.25 4.17
C ALA A 57 -7.02 0.04 3.41
N THR A 58 -7.79 -0.82 4.07
CA THR A 58 -8.49 -1.95 3.41
C THR A 58 -9.41 -1.48 2.30
N SER A 59 -10.18 -0.42 2.54
CA SER A 59 -11.07 0.19 1.53
C SER A 59 -10.27 0.86 0.42
N ALA A 60 -9.15 1.49 0.74
CA ALA A 60 -8.25 2.06 -0.25
C ALA A 60 -7.71 0.96 -1.19
N ILE A 61 -7.19 -0.14 -0.64
CA ILE A 61 -6.72 -1.28 -1.42
C ILE A 61 -7.86 -1.86 -2.28
N HIS A 62 -9.06 -2.02 -1.71
CA HIS A 62 -10.23 -2.52 -2.45
C HIS A 62 -10.56 -1.62 -3.65
N LEU A 63 -10.54 -0.31 -3.46
CA LEU A 63 -10.77 0.67 -4.53
C LEU A 63 -9.69 0.57 -5.62
N VAL A 64 -8.41 0.48 -5.24
CA VAL A 64 -7.31 0.34 -6.19
C VAL A 64 -7.47 -0.93 -7.04
N ILE A 65 -7.81 -2.06 -6.43
CA ILE A 65 -8.03 -3.33 -7.16
C ILE A 65 -9.27 -3.24 -8.04
N HIS A 66 -10.33 -2.58 -7.58
CA HIS A 66 -11.52 -2.29 -8.39
C HIS A 66 -11.15 -1.44 -9.62
N MET A 67 -10.31 -0.43 -9.45
CA MET A 67 -9.82 0.40 -10.56
C MET A 67 -8.96 -0.43 -11.53
N LEU A 68 -8.05 -1.26 -11.01
CA LEU A 68 -7.24 -2.16 -11.83
C LEU A 68 -8.11 -3.09 -12.67
N LYS A 69 -9.18 -3.64 -12.09
CA LYS A 69 -10.09 -4.57 -12.78
C LYS A 69 -10.93 -3.89 -13.85
N ASN A 70 -11.45 -2.70 -13.60
CA ASN A 70 -12.48 -2.10 -14.45
C ASN A 70 -11.96 -0.99 -15.38
N TYR A 71 -10.90 -0.27 -14.98
CA TYR A 71 -10.45 0.94 -15.70
C TYR A 71 -8.99 0.86 -16.16
N GLY A 72 -8.20 -0.01 -15.53
CA GLY A 72 -6.76 -0.09 -15.74
C GLY A 72 -5.97 0.99 -14.98
N ILE A 73 -4.71 0.67 -14.65
CA ILE A 73 -3.78 1.55 -13.94
C ILE A 73 -2.51 1.74 -14.76
N GLY A 74 -1.86 2.89 -14.58
CA GLY A 74 -0.66 3.29 -15.30
C GLY A 74 -0.95 3.80 -16.72
N ASP A 75 0.10 4.25 -17.42
CA ASP A 75 -0.02 4.81 -18.76
C ASP A 75 -0.52 3.78 -19.78
N GLU A 76 -0.12 2.53 -19.62
CA GLU A 76 -0.52 1.41 -20.47
C GLU A 76 -1.92 0.87 -20.16
N LYS A 77 -2.61 1.42 -19.15
CA LYS A 77 -3.94 0.98 -18.70
C LYS A 77 -4.03 -0.52 -18.43
N ILE A 78 -3.00 -1.05 -17.75
CA ILE A 78 -2.96 -2.46 -17.38
C ILE A 78 -4.18 -2.79 -16.49
N LYS A 79 -4.89 -3.86 -16.83
CA LYS A 79 -6.06 -4.32 -16.08
C LYS A 79 -6.22 -5.84 -16.08
N ILE A 80 -7.08 -6.31 -15.21
CA ILE A 80 -7.53 -7.72 -15.17
C ILE A 80 -8.58 -7.91 -16.28
N GLU A 81 -8.28 -8.75 -17.26
CA GLU A 81 -9.14 -8.97 -18.43
C GLU A 81 -9.69 -10.39 -18.51
N THR A 82 -8.95 -11.35 -17.95
CA THR A 82 -9.31 -12.77 -18.03
C THR A 82 -9.31 -13.42 -16.65
N SER A 83 -9.94 -14.58 -16.55
CA SER A 83 -9.93 -15.39 -15.32
C SER A 83 -8.56 -16.01 -14.99
N GLU A 84 -7.60 -15.94 -15.93
CA GLU A 84 -6.23 -16.39 -15.70
C GLU A 84 -5.34 -15.29 -15.13
N ASP A 85 -5.75 -14.03 -15.30
CA ASP A 85 -5.02 -12.89 -14.78
C ASP A 85 -5.00 -12.89 -13.24
N HIS A 86 -3.89 -12.45 -12.67
CA HIS A 86 -3.69 -12.51 -11.24
C HIS A 86 -2.86 -11.35 -10.70
N ILE A 87 -3.01 -11.14 -9.40
CA ILE A 87 -2.14 -10.28 -8.59
C ILE A 87 -1.19 -11.18 -7.83
N ILE A 88 0.10 -10.85 -7.87
CA ILE A 88 1.12 -11.50 -7.03
C ILE A 88 1.18 -10.79 -5.68
N THR A 89 1.27 -11.55 -4.60
CA THR A 89 1.44 -11.04 -3.23
C THR A 89 2.05 -12.11 -2.32
N THR A 90 2.30 -11.75 -1.06
CA THR A 90 2.81 -12.66 -0.02
C THR A 90 1.69 -13.08 0.94
N PRO A 91 1.72 -14.32 1.48
CA PRO A 91 0.80 -14.75 2.53
C PRO A 91 1.10 -14.12 3.90
N LEU A 92 2.33 -13.68 4.14
CA LEU A 92 2.72 -13.05 5.40
C LEU A 92 2.37 -11.56 5.39
N THR A 93 1.12 -11.27 5.67
CA THR A 93 0.62 -9.90 5.84
C THR A 93 -0.69 -9.89 6.63
N CYS A 94 -1.19 -8.70 6.96
CA CYS A 94 -2.53 -8.56 7.48
C CYS A 94 -3.56 -9.02 6.44
N THR A 95 -4.65 -9.63 6.87
CA THR A 95 -5.77 -10.01 5.98
C THR A 95 -6.32 -8.81 5.20
N ALA A 96 -6.17 -7.60 5.73
CA ALA A 96 -6.53 -6.35 5.10
C ALA A 96 -5.86 -6.11 3.73
N THR A 97 -4.67 -6.68 3.50
CA THR A 97 -3.96 -6.59 2.22
C THR A 97 -4.56 -7.53 1.16
N ASN A 98 -4.73 -8.80 1.51
CA ASN A 98 -5.09 -9.85 0.55
C ASN A 98 -6.60 -10.04 0.39
N TRP A 99 -7.39 -9.75 1.43
CA TRP A 99 -8.85 -9.86 1.38
C TRP A 99 -9.49 -9.02 0.27
N PRO A 100 -9.07 -7.76 0.03
CA PRO A 100 -9.60 -6.96 -1.07
C PRO A 100 -9.38 -7.55 -2.46
N ILE A 101 -8.31 -8.33 -2.67
CA ILE A 101 -8.06 -9.02 -3.95
C ILE A 101 -9.16 -10.04 -4.20
N LEU A 102 -9.44 -10.88 -3.19
CA LEU A 102 -10.48 -11.90 -3.26
C LEU A 102 -11.88 -11.30 -3.39
N LEU A 103 -12.17 -10.20 -2.70
CA LEU A 103 -13.46 -9.51 -2.78
C LEU A 103 -13.74 -8.87 -4.15
N ASN A 104 -12.71 -8.67 -4.97
CA ASN A 104 -12.84 -8.23 -6.36
C ASN A 104 -12.87 -9.40 -7.35
N ASP A 105 -12.97 -10.66 -6.89
CA ASP A 105 -12.89 -11.87 -7.72
C ASP A 105 -11.64 -11.88 -8.62
N VAL A 106 -10.49 -11.54 -8.03
CA VAL A 106 -9.18 -11.58 -8.69
C VAL A 106 -8.34 -12.69 -8.09
N ASN A 107 -7.67 -13.46 -8.96
CA ASN A 107 -6.81 -14.54 -8.52
C ASN A 107 -5.55 -14.01 -7.83
N ILE A 108 -5.09 -14.75 -6.84
CA ILE A 108 -3.83 -14.49 -6.15
C ILE A 108 -2.81 -15.55 -6.57
N ARG A 109 -1.61 -15.10 -6.90
CA ARG A 109 -0.42 -15.95 -6.96
C ARG A 109 0.48 -15.63 -5.79
N TRP A 110 0.77 -16.65 -4.98
CA TRP A 110 1.55 -16.51 -3.78
C TRP A 110 3.05 -16.57 -4.05
N VAL A 111 3.77 -15.63 -3.47
CA VAL A 111 5.24 -15.57 -3.42
C VAL A 111 5.68 -15.67 -1.97
N ASP A 112 6.75 -16.39 -1.72
CA ASP A 112 7.28 -16.55 -0.38
C ASP A 112 7.93 -15.27 0.13
N VAL A 113 8.27 -15.24 1.40
CA VAL A 113 8.95 -14.13 2.05
C VAL A 113 10.43 -14.46 2.26
N ASP A 114 11.23 -13.41 2.33
CA ASP A 114 12.61 -13.49 2.75
C ASP A 114 12.68 -13.76 4.26
N GLU A 115 13.46 -14.77 4.67
CA GLU A 115 13.56 -15.21 6.06
C GLU A 115 14.16 -14.16 7.00
N GLN A 116 14.95 -13.22 6.47
CA GLN A 116 15.67 -12.22 7.28
C GLN A 116 14.84 -11.00 7.60
N ASN A 117 13.95 -10.59 6.68
CA ASN A 117 13.22 -9.32 6.78
C ASN A 117 11.71 -9.45 6.64
N CYS A 118 11.19 -10.65 6.37
CA CYS A 118 9.76 -10.94 6.20
C CYS A 118 9.09 -10.21 5.03
N ASN A 119 9.82 -9.52 4.19
CA ASN A 119 9.31 -8.95 2.95
C ASN A 119 9.26 -9.99 1.84
N ILE A 120 8.62 -9.66 0.72
CA ILE A 120 8.53 -10.55 -0.42
C ILE A 120 9.93 -10.99 -0.90
N ASN A 121 10.11 -12.29 -1.14
CA ASN A 121 11.33 -12.83 -1.70
C ASN A 121 11.39 -12.51 -3.21
N LEU A 122 12.34 -11.67 -3.61
CA LEU A 122 12.43 -11.18 -4.99
C LEU A 122 12.89 -12.27 -5.97
N ASP A 123 13.66 -13.27 -5.53
CA ASP A 123 14.07 -14.38 -6.38
C ASP A 123 12.90 -15.32 -6.65
N ASP A 124 12.07 -15.60 -5.64
CA ASP A 124 10.84 -16.37 -5.80
C ASP A 124 9.82 -15.60 -6.66
N LEU A 125 9.71 -14.28 -6.48
CA LEU A 125 8.89 -13.41 -7.32
C LEU A 125 9.27 -13.57 -8.79
N GLU A 126 10.56 -13.43 -9.13
CA GLU A 126 11.04 -13.51 -10.52
C GLU A 126 10.69 -14.84 -11.18
N THR A 127 10.73 -15.95 -10.43
CA THR A 127 10.36 -17.28 -10.95
C THR A 127 8.86 -17.46 -11.21
N LYS A 128 8.01 -16.70 -10.51
CA LYS A 128 6.55 -16.81 -10.54
C LYS A 128 5.87 -15.82 -11.48
N LEU A 129 6.62 -14.86 -12.04
CA LEU A 129 6.10 -13.91 -13.00
C LEU A 129 5.79 -14.56 -14.35
N ASP A 130 4.60 -14.30 -14.89
CA ASP A 130 4.20 -14.72 -16.23
C ASP A 130 3.30 -13.66 -16.92
N LYS A 131 2.91 -13.90 -18.16
CA LYS A 131 2.11 -12.97 -18.99
C LYS A 131 0.75 -12.59 -18.35
N ASN A 132 0.24 -13.40 -17.42
CA ASN A 132 -1.03 -13.17 -16.75
C ASN A 132 -0.85 -12.36 -15.44
N THR A 133 0.40 -12.06 -15.06
CA THR A 133 0.68 -11.19 -13.90
C THR A 133 0.36 -9.74 -14.27
N LYS A 134 -0.71 -9.18 -13.69
CA LYS A 134 -1.14 -7.80 -13.96
C LYS A 134 -0.68 -6.81 -12.88
N ALA A 135 -0.54 -7.28 -11.65
CA ALA A 135 -0.04 -6.44 -10.56
C ALA A 135 0.77 -7.23 -9.53
N LEU A 136 1.63 -6.50 -8.84
CA LEU A 136 2.28 -6.88 -7.59
C LEU A 136 1.65 -6.06 -6.46
N MET A 137 1.06 -6.72 -5.47
CA MET A 137 0.72 -6.11 -4.18
C MET A 137 1.94 -6.23 -3.28
N LEU A 138 2.66 -5.15 -3.14
CA LEU A 138 3.92 -5.06 -2.41
C LEU A 138 3.66 -4.57 -0.99
N VAL A 139 3.94 -5.41 0.00
CA VAL A 139 3.85 -5.05 1.42
C VAL A 139 5.23 -4.67 1.93
N HIS A 140 5.37 -3.52 2.56
CA HIS A 140 6.58 -3.14 3.28
C HIS A 140 6.46 -3.58 4.75
N TRP A 141 6.76 -4.85 5.02
CA TRP A 141 6.55 -5.46 6.33
C TRP A 141 7.33 -4.75 7.43
N GLY A 142 6.63 -4.39 8.51
CA GLY A 142 7.23 -3.67 9.65
C GLY A 142 7.83 -2.30 9.28
N GLY A 143 7.54 -1.77 8.10
CA GLY A 143 8.11 -0.53 7.59
C GLY A 143 9.54 -0.67 7.03
N TYR A 144 10.05 -1.90 6.95
CA TYR A 144 11.34 -2.17 6.33
C TYR A 144 11.21 -2.18 4.81
N PRO A 145 11.92 -1.32 4.07
CA PRO A 145 11.84 -1.28 2.61
C PRO A 145 12.47 -2.52 1.97
N ILE A 146 11.89 -2.98 0.87
CA ILE A 146 12.54 -3.99 0.03
C ILE A 146 13.63 -3.35 -0.84
N ASP A 147 14.42 -4.19 -1.51
CA ASP A 147 15.36 -3.72 -2.55
C ASP A 147 14.58 -3.24 -3.79
N LEU A 148 14.28 -1.94 -3.83
CA LEU A 148 13.55 -1.32 -4.93
C LEU A 148 14.33 -1.33 -6.25
N ASN A 149 15.66 -1.32 -6.20
CA ASN A 149 16.49 -1.41 -7.41
C ASN A 149 16.36 -2.79 -8.05
N ARG A 150 16.45 -3.84 -7.24
CA ARG A 150 16.24 -5.21 -7.72
C ARG A 150 14.83 -5.43 -8.26
N LEU A 151 13.81 -4.88 -7.57
CA LEU A 151 12.42 -4.94 -8.06
C LEU A 151 12.28 -4.24 -9.43
N LYS A 152 12.91 -3.09 -9.61
CA LYS A 152 12.92 -2.39 -10.89
C LYS A 152 13.57 -3.21 -12.00
N GLU A 153 14.70 -3.86 -11.72
CA GLU A 153 15.36 -4.77 -12.68
C GLU A 153 14.43 -5.92 -13.08
N ILE A 154 13.75 -6.53 -12.13
CA ILE A 154 12.76 -7.60 -12.37
C ILE A 154 11.63 -7.07 -13.26
N GLN A 155 11.08 -5.89 -12.98
CA GLN A 155 10.01 -5.30 -13.79
C GLN A 155 10.49 -4.96 -15.21
N ASP A 156 11.73 -4.47 -15.39
CA ASP A 156 12.29 -4.16 -16.69
C ASP A 156 12.57 -5.45 -17.52
N ASN A 157 13.00 -6.53 -16.87
CA ASN A 157 13.14 -7.84 -17.51
C ASN A 157 11.79 -8.44 -17.90
N PHE A 158 10.79 -8.27 -17.05
CA PHE A 158 9.42 -8.65 -17.37
C PHE A 158 8.88 -7.88 -18.60
N TYR A 159 9.11 -6.57 -18.64
CA TYR A 159 8.72 -5.74 -19.79
C TYR A 159 9.38 -6.21 -21.08
N LYS A 160 10.68 -6.48 -21.08
CA LYS A 160 11.39 -7.02 -22.26
C LYS A 160 10.79 -8.33 -22.77
N LYS A 161 10.29 -9.16 -21.87
CA LYS A 161 9.73 -10.48 -22.20
C LYS A 161 8.28 -10.45 -22.64
N HIS A 162 7.48 -9.56 -22.07
CA HIS A 162 6.02 -9.57 -22.22
C HIS A 162 5.44 -8.33 -22.91
N GLY A 163 6.22 -7.25 -23.08
CA GLY A 163 5.82 -6.03 -23.77
C GLY A 163 4.98 -5.05 -22.94
N PHE A 164 4.79 -5.31 -21.65
CA PHE A 164 4.11 -4.42 -20.73
C PHE A 164 4.73 -4.54 -19.32
N LYS A 165 4.50 -3.53 -18.46
CA LYS A 165 4.91 -3.56 -17.05
C LYS A 165 3.73 -3.93 -16.17
N PHE A 166 3.91 -4.88 -15.24
CA PHE A 166 2.89 -5.11 -14.23
C PHE A 166 2.78 -3.90 -13.29
N VAL A 167 1.58 -3.64 -12.80
CA VAL A 167 1.31 -2.55 -11.84
C VAL A 167 1.93 -2.90 -10.50
N ILE A 168 2.57 -1.93 -9.85
CA ILE A 168 3.04 -2.07 -8.45
C ILE A 168 2.10 -1.27 -7.57
N ILE A 169 1.44 -1.98 -6.65
CA ILE A 169 0.57 -1.41 -5.61
C ILE A 169 1.32 -1.56 -4.28
N GLU A 170 1.70 -0.45 -3.66
CA GLU A 170 2.42 -0.46 -2.39
C GLU A 170 1.42 -0.44 -1.22
N ASP A 171 1.41 -1.49 -0.41
CA ASP A 171 0.77 -1.47 0.91
C ASP A 171 1.78 -0.91 1.93
N CYS A 172 1.65 0.37 2.20
CA CYS A 172 2.48 1.14 3.12
C CYS A 172 1.86 1.28 4.52
N ALA A 173 0.94 0.38 4.90
CA ALA A 173 0.27 0.46 6.21
C ALA A 173 1.23 0.40 7.40
N HIS A 174 2.46 -0.08 7.22
CA HIS A 174 3.53 -0.10 8.22
C HIS A 174 4.71 0.83 7.86
N ALA A 175 4.62 1.61 6.78
CA ALA A 175 5.80 2.25 6.19
C ALA A 175 5.71 3.78 6.10
N PHE A 176 4.72 4.41 6.74
CA PHE A 176 4.71 5.88 6.79
C PHE A 176 5.98 6.39 7.47
N GLY A 177 6.70 7.29 6.79
CA GLY A 177 7.97 7.83 7.27
C GLY A 177 9.21 6.99 6.92
N SER A 178 9.04 5.77 6.41
CA SER A 178 10.17 4.97 5.93
C SER A 178 10.80 5.58 4.67
N ASN A 179 12.12 5.42 4.56
CA ASN A 179 12.91 6.00 3.48
C ASN A 179 14.00 5.00 3.05
N LEU A 180 14.24 4.92 1.75
CA LEU A 180 15.35 4.15 1.19
C LEU A 180 16.16 5.06 0.26
N ASN A 181 17.42 5.32 0.62
CA ASN A 181 18.35 6.14 -0.17
C ASN A 181 17.79 7.53 -0.57
N GLY A 182 17.02 8.17 0.32
CA GLY A 182 16.40 9.47 0.07
C GLY A 182 15.01 9.40 -0.56
N GLN A 183 14.58 8.24 -1.05
CA GLN A 183 13.23 8.05 -1.58
C GLN A 183 12.28 7.60 -0.47
N LYS A 184 11.18 8.30 -0.29
CA LYS A 184 10.12 7.94 0.65
C LYS A 184 9.39 6.69 0.14
N ILE A 185 9.14 5.75 1.04
CA ILE A 185 8.35 4.56 0.71
C ILE A 185 6.90 4.97 0.47
N GLY A 186 6.30 4.41 -0.59
CA GLY A 186 4.99 4.81 -1.10
C GLY A 186 5.06 5.76 -2.31
N THR A 187 6.27 6.02 -2.84
CA THR A 187 6.48 6.81 -4.07
C THR A 187 7.18 6.04 -5.18
N PHE A 188 7.28 4.72 -5.04
CA PHE A 188 7.94 3.89 -6.03
C PHE A 188 6.96 3.25 -7.01
N GLY A 189 5.84 2.73 -6.52
CA GLY A 189 4.83 2.03 -7.29
C GLY A 189 3.91 2.96 -8.10
N ASN A 190 2.94 2.35 -8.77
CA ASN A 190 1.92 3.09 -9.50
C ASN A 190 0.87 3.70 -8.58
N VAL A 191 0.59 3.03 -7.46
CA VAL A 191 -0.36 3.45 -6.43
C VAL A 191 0.15 2.97 -5.08
N SER A 192 -0.02 3.79 -4.05
CA SER A 192 0.30 3.42 -2.67
C SER A 192 -0.89 3.64 -1.74
N THR A 193 -0.98 2.81 -0.71
CA THR A 193 -1.99 2.93 0.33
C THR A 193 -1.35 3.00 1.70
N PHE A 194 -1.84 3.89 2.54
CA PHE A 194 -1.35 4.10 3.90
C PHE A 194 -2.44 3.81 4.93
N SER A 195 -2.04 3.53 6.16
CA SER A 195 -2.96 3.35 7.27
C SER A 195 -2.60 4.29 8.42
N PHE A 196 -3.59 5.01 8.89
CA PHE A 196 -3.52 5.87 10.09
C PHE A 196 -4.38 5.31 11.24
N GLN A 197 -4.55 3.98 11.25
CA GLN A 197 -5.23 3.29 12.34
C GLN A 197 -4.41 3.41 13.63
N ALA A 198 -5.08 3.47 14.79
CA ALA A 198 -4.53 3.83 16.08
C ALA A 198 -3.23 3.13 16.55
N ILE A 199 -2.88 1.98 15.97
CA ILE A 199 -1.64 1.25 16.28
C ILE A 199 -0.52 1.49 15.25
N LYS A 200 -0.75 2.35 14.24
CA LYS A 200 0.25 2.65 13.22
C LYS A 200 1.24 3.73 13.68
N HIS A 201 2.27 3.98 12.87
CA HIS A 201 3.36 4.90 13.20
C HIS A 201 2.88 6.36 13.35
N LEU A 202 1.86 6.70 12.58
CA LEU A 202 1.17 7.99 12.67
C LEU A 202 -0.33 7.70 12.75
N THR A 203 -0.99 8.31 13.74
CA THR A 203 -2.43 8.13 13.98
C THR A 203 -3.08 9.46 14.29
#